data_a4103c89b28d9f2dc4be0864a511fabf
#
_entry.id   a4103c89b28d9f2dc4be0864a511fabf
#
_cell.length_a   1.000
_cell.length_b   1.000
_cell.length_c   1.000
_cell.angle_alpha   90.00
_cell.angle_beta   90.00
_cell.angle_gamma   90.00
#
_symmetry.space_group_name_H-M   'P 1'
#
loop_
_entity.id
_entity.type
_entity.pdbx_description
1 polymer ?
#
loop_
_entity_poly.entity_id
_entity_poly.type
_entity_poly.pdbx_seq_one_letter_code
_entity_poly.pdbx_strand_id
1 'polypeptide(L)'
;NNQNIYLHHTSSPGLFKREARAMSHGCVRVEEPKLLAKFVLHDNPEWTEQRISTAIDKHAGGAVQLKQPIPVIITYLTTVIGEDKNLYFLPDVYGQDKLLQRALEKRPK
;
A
#
# COMPACT_ATOMS: atom_id res chain seq x y z
N ASN A 1 13.91 2.31 -1.29
CA ASN A 1 13.95 0.85 -1.51
C ASN A 1 14.38 0.51 -2.93
N ASN A 2 14.84 -0.72 -3.13
CA ASN A 2 15.42 -1.18 -4.41
C ASN A 2 14.36 -1.40 -5.52
N GLN A 3 13.08 -1.36 -5.18
CA GLN A 3 11.97 -1.63 -6.10
C GLN A 3 11.36 -0.35 -6.66
N ASN A 4 11.75 0.82 -6.13
CA ASN A 4 11.13 2.11 -6.46
C ASN A 4 9.60 2.14 -6.29
N ILE A 5 9.08 1.33 -5.34
CA ILE A 5 7.68 1.31 -4.98
C ILE A 5 7.51 2.08 -3.66
N TYR A 6 6.63 3.07 -3.66
CA TYR A 6 6.39 3.96 -2.53
C TYR A 6 4.91 3.99 -2.17
N LEU A 7 4.65 4.27 -0.89
CA LEU A 7 3.35 4.67 -0.39
C LEU A 7 3.27 6.19 -0.46
N HIS A 8 2.31 6.75 -1.16
CA HIS A 8 2.20 8.20 -1.26
C HIS A 8 0.76 8.70 -1.46
N HIS A 9 0.54 9.96 -1.14
CA HIS A 9 -0.72 10.64 -1.36
C HIS A 9 -1.11 10.70 -2.85
N THR A 10 -2.38 10.93 -3.12
CA THR A 10 -2.93 11.14 -4.47
C THR A 10 -3.67 12.47 -4.59
N SER A 11 -3.53 13.13 -5.73
CA SER A 11 -4.37 14.28 -6.10
C SER A 11 -5.80 13.90 -6.51
N SER A 12 -6.09 12.60 -6.61
CA SER A 12 -7.38 12.08 -7.08
C SER A 12 -8.01 11.13 -6.04
N PRO A 13 -8.39 11.62 -4.84
CA PRO A 13 -8.90 10.77 -3.75
C PRO A 13 -10.23 10.08 -4.11
N GLY A 14 -11.02 10.64 -5.02
CA GLY A 14 -12.26 10.02 -5.50
C GLY A 14 -12.08 8.65 -6.16
N LEU A 15 -10.85 8.31 -6.58
CA LEU A 15 -10.55 7.00 -7.15
C LEU A 15 -10.63 5.85 -6.13
N PHE A 16 -10.52 6.15 -4.82
CA PHE A 16 -10.71 5.14 -3.77
C PHE A 16 -12.15 4.62 -3.67
N LYS A 17 -13.12 5.37 -4.24
CA LYS A 17 -14.52 4.94 -4.31
C LYS A 17 -14.81 3.96 -5.45
N ARG A 18 -13.83 3.69 -6.32
CA ARG A 18 -14.00 2.75 -7.44
C ARG A 18 -13.70 1.33 -6.99
N GLU A 19 -14.39 0.36 -7.58
CA GLU A 19 -14.12 -1.07 -7.40
C GLU A 19 -12.77 -1.45 -8.03
N ALA A 20 -12.55 -1.05 -9.29
CA ALA A 20 -11.28 -1.29 -9.97
C ALA A 20 -10.28 -0.20 -9.58
N ARG A 21 -9.21 -0.57 -8.87
CA ARG A 21 -8.19 0.34 -8.32
C ARG A 21 -6.79 0.14 -8.88
N ALA A 22 -6.60 -0.76 -9.83
CA ALA A 22 -5.32 -1.00 -10.50
C ALA A 22 -5.02 0.12 -11.51
N MET A 23 -4.65 1.31 -10.99
CA MET A 23 -4.51 2.55 -11.77
C MET A 23 -3.12 3.18 -11.69
N SER A 24 -2.13 2.48 -11.15
CA SER A 24 -0.75 2.97 -11.06
C SER A 24 0.21 2.01 -11.75
N HIS A 25 1.42 2.50 -12.05
CA HIS A 25 2.49 1.69 -12.63
C HIS A 25 3.36 0.97 -11.59
N GLY A 26 2.97 1.01 -10.30
CA GLY A 26 3.72 0.31 -9.24
C GLY A 26 3.57 0.92 -7.85
N CYS A 27 3.55 2.26 -7.73
CA CYS A 27 3.37 2.91 -6.43
C CYS A 27 1.97 2.68 -5.86
N VAL A 28 1.88 2.54 -4.54
CA VAL A 28 0.62 2.37 -3.82
C VAL A 28 0.13 3.72 -3.30
N ARG A 29 -1.10 4.07 -3.64
CA ARG A 29 -1.73 5.31 -3.16
C ARG A 29 -2.26 5.13 -1.75
N VAL A 30 -2.16 6.17 -0.94
CA VAL A 30 -2.68 6.22 0.43
C VAL A 30 -3.87 7.16 0.46
N GLU A 31 -5.02 6.64 0.92
CA GLU A 31 -6.25 7.42 1.04
C GLU A 31 -6.13 8.45 2.15
N GLU A 32 -5.65 8.04 3.32
CA GLU A 32 -5.55 8.85 4.53
C GLU A 32 -4.08 9.05 4.96
N PRO A 33 -3.29 9.87 4.24
CA PRO A 33 -1.86 10.02 4.51
C PRO A 33 -1.57 10.64 5.88
N LYS A 34 -2.46 11.50 6.41
CA LYS A 34 -2.32 12.09 7.75
C LYS A 34 -2.45 11.02 8.84
N LEU A 35 -3.41 10.10 8.70
CA LEU A 35 -3.58 8.98 9.63
C LEU A 35 -2.39 8.03 9.59
N LEU A 36 -1.89 7.71 8.38
CA LEU A 36 -0.69 6.89 8.25
C LEU A 36 0.52 7.57 8.92
N ALA A 37 0.72 8.87 8.67
CA ALA A 37 1.82 9.62 9.30
C ALA A 37 1.70 9.63 10.83
N LYS A 38 0.49 9.83 11.38
CA LYS A 38 0.23 9.75 12.81
C LYS A 38 0.56 8.36 13.37
N PHE A 39 0.18 7.31 12.67
CA PHE A 39 0.47 5.93 13.06
C PHE A 39 1.98 5.66 13.10
N VAL A 40 2.72 5.99 12.04
CA VAL A 40 4.15 5.67 11.95
C VAL A 40 5.03 6.56 12.83
N LEU A 41 4.53 7.71 13.28
CA LEU A 41 5.24 8.67 14.12
C LEU A 41 4.72 8.69 15.58
N HIS A 42 3.89 7.72 15.96
CA HIS A 42 3.22 7.71 17.27
C HIS A 42 4.17 7.72 18.47
N ASP A 43 5.38 7.21 18.29
CA ASP A 43 6.43 7.15 19.32
C ASP A 43 7.36 8.39 19.32
N ASN A 44 7.09 9.37 18.46
CA ASN A 44 7.88 10.59 18.35
C ASN A 44 7.10 11.81 18.86
N PRO A 45 7.36 12.26 20.12
CA PRO A 45 6.60 13.34 20.76
C PRO A 45 6.74 14.69 20.05
N GLU A 46 7.77 14.86 19.23
CA GLU A 46 7.93 16.09 18.45
C GLU A 46 6.95 16.19 17.27
N TRP A 47 6.42 15.05 16.81
CA TRP A 47 5.50 14.97 15.70
C TRP A 47 4.04 14.90 16.16
N THR A 48 3.57 16.00 16.76
CA THR A 48 2.17 16.16 17.12
C THR A 48 1.27 16.12 15.87
N GLU A 49 -0.01 15.79 16.06
CA GLU A 49 -0.98 15.76 14.97
C GLU A 49 -1.05 17.09 14.19
N GLN A 50 -0.95 18.20 14.91
CA GLN A 50 -0.94 19.53 14.30
C GLN A 50 0.32 19.77 13.46
N ARG A 51 1.49 19.32 13.93
CA ARG A 51 2.75 19.42 13.17
C ARG A 51 2.69 18.56 11.90
N ILE A 52 2.19 17.34 12.01
CA ILE A 52 1.98 16.43 10.85
C ILE A 52 1.07 17.09 9.83
N SER A 53 -0.10 17.58 10.25
CA SER A 53 -1.05 18.24 9.35
C SER A 53 -0.42 19.45 8.67
N THR A 54 0.25 20.31 9.43
CA THR A 54 0.91 21.50 8.88
C THR A 54 2.01 21.15 7.88
N ALA A 55 2.82 20.11 8.14
CA ALA A 55 3.89 19.69 7.23
C ALA A 55 3.32 19.16 5.90
N ILE A 56 2.25 18.37 5.97
CA ILE A 56 1.58 17.83 4.77
C ILE A 56 0.90 18.97 3.98
N ASP A 57 0.14 19.84 4.65
CA ASP A 57 -0.62 20.91 3.99
C ASP A 57 0.28 21.97 3.35
N LYS A 58 1.44 22.24 3.95
CA LYS A 58 2.43 23.17 3.40
C LYS A 58 3.38 22.53 2.39
N HIS A 59 3.20 21.26 2.08
CA HIS A 59 4.15 20.49 1.26
C HIS A 59 5.61 20.66 1.72
N ALA A 60 5.80 20.74 3.03
CA ALA A 60 7.11 20.89 3.61
C ALA A 60 7.94 19.64 3.31
N GLY A 61 8.89 19.80 2.38
CA GLY A 61 9.80 18.70 2.03
C GLY A 61 10.65 18.29 3.23
N GLY A 62 11.08 17.04 3.25
CA GLY A 62 11.95 16.52 4.29
C GLY A 62 11.77 15.02 4.50
N ALA A 63 12.71 14.43 5.22
CA ALA A 63 12.64 13.04 5.64
C ALA A 63 12.65 12.97 7.17
N VAL A 64 11.83 12.07 7.70
CA VAL A 64 11.79 11.78 9.14
C VAL A 64 12.21 10.34 9.33
N GLN A 65 13.29 10.12 10.07
CA GLN A 65 13.73 8.79 10.42
C GLN A 65 12.83 8.22 11.51
N LEU A 66 12.22 7.06 11.24
CA LEU A 66 11.44 6.35 12.26
C LEU A 66 12.39 5.75 13.31
N LYS A 67 12.01 5.83 14.58
CA LYS A 67 12.75 5.19 15.68
C LYS A 67 12.74 3.67 15.53
N GLN A 68 11.60 3.13 15.14
CA GLN A 68 11.42 1.72 14.83
C GLN A 68 10.89 1.57 13.41
N PRO A 69 11.67 0.98 12.50
CA PRO A 69 11.21 0.70 11.15
C PRO A 69 10.02 -0.27 11.17
N ILE A 70 9.01 0.03 10.36
CA ILE A 70 7.83 -0.83 10.19
C ILE A 70 8.01 -1.62 8.89
N PRO A 71 8.03 -2.96 8.94
CA PRO A 71 8.12 -3.75 7.72
C PRO A 71 6.84 -3.60 6.88
N VAL A 72 7.01 -3.35 5.59
CA VAL A 72 5.91 -3.26 4.63
C VAL A 72 6.07 -4.37 3.62
N ILE A 73 5.03 -5.20 3.47
CA ILE A 73 4.98 -6.27 2.48
C ILE A 73 3.89 -5.92 1.47
N ILE A 74 4.28 -5.85 0.20
CA ILE A 74 3.34 -5.63 -0.90
C ILE A 74 3.15 -6.97 -1.61
N THR A 75 1.90 -7.43 -1.67
CA THR A 75 1.54 -8.71 -2.28
C THR A 75 0.48 -8.50 -3.36
N TYR A 76 0.48 -9.41 -4.33
CA TYR A 76 -0.61 -9.55 -5.28
C TYR A 76 -1.27 -10.91 -5.09
N LEU A 77 -2.53 -10.91 -4.73
CA LEU A 77 -3.30 -12.11 -4.45
C LEU A 77 -4.61 -12.06 -5.22
N THR A 78 -4.92 -13.13 -5.94
CA THR A 78 -6.21 -13.34 -6.63
C THR A 78 -7.15 -14.24 -5.83
N THR A 79 -6.66 -14.76 -4.70
CA THR A 79 -7.45 -15.58 -3.77
C THR A 79 -7.16 -15.12 -2.35
N VAL A 80 -8.19 -14.77 -1.61
CA VAL A 80 -8.10 -14.31 -0.22
C VAL A 80 -9.15 -14.97 0.67
N ILE A 81 -8.83 -15.10 1.94
CA ILE A 81 -9.80 -15.53 2.97
C ILE A 81 -10.32 -14.26 3.64
N GLY A 82 -11.64 -14.06 3.59
CA GLY A 82 -12.30 -12.95 4.26
C GLY A 82 -12.36 -13.10 5.78
N GLU A 83 -12.77 -12.04 6.48
CA GLU A 83 -12.98 -12.07 7.93
C GLU A 83 -14.04 -13.09 8.34
N ASP A 84 -15.02 -13.34 7.47
CA ASP A 84 -16.05 -14.37 7.60
C ASP A 84 -15.54 -15.80 7.36
N LYS A 85 -14.23 -15.98 7.16
CA LYS A 85 -13.54 -17.23 6.84
C LYS A 85 -13.93 -17.86 5.49
N ASN A 86 -14.66 -17.14 4.65
CA ASN A 86 -14.97 -17.58 3.30
C ASN A 86 -13.83 -17.27 2.34
N LEU A 87 -13.71 -18.11 1.30
CA LEU A 87 -12.73 -17.96 0.23
C LEU A 87 -13.31 -17.06 -0.86
N TYR A 88 -12.58 -16.01 -1.19
CA TYR A 88 -12.93 -15.08 -2.26
C TYR A 88 -11.92 -15.14 -3.40
N PHE A 89 -12.43 -15.13 -4.62
CA PHE A 89 -11.63 -15.04 -5.83
C PHE A 89 -11.75 -13.64 -6.41
N LEU A 90 -10.60 -13.00 -6.60
CA LEU A 90 -10.49 -11.66 -7.14
C LEU A 90 -10.07 -11.69 -8.60
N PRO A 91 -10.45 -10.70 -9.42
CA PRO A 91 -10.01 -10.62 -10.81
C PRO A 91 -8.48 -10.58 -10.93
N ASP A 92 -7.92 -11.42 -11.81
CA ASP A 92 -6.49 -11.39 -12.13
C ASP A 92 -6.17 -10.26 -13.12
N VAL A 93 -6.10 -9.02 -12.60
CA VAL A 93 -5.88 -7.81 -13.41
C VAL A 93 -4.50 -7.73 -14.07
N TYR A 94 -3.52 -8.50 -13.57
CA TYR A 94 -2.15 -8.55 -14.10
C TYR A 94 -1.83 -9.85 -14.86
N GLY A 95 -2.78 -10.77 -14.99
CA GLY A 95 -2.59 -12.04 -15.72
C GLY A 95 -1.56 -12.99 -15.10
N GLN A 96 -1.34 -12.90 -13.77
CA GLN A 96 -0.32 -13.68 -13.08
C GLN A 96 -0.73 -15.15 -12.83
N ASP A 97 -2.03 -15.43 -12.72
CA ASP A 97 -2.53 -16.78 -12.42
C ASP A 97 -2.14 -17.79 -13.51
N LYS A 98 -2.24 -17.39 -14.78
CA LYS A 98 -1.82 -18.25 -15.90
C LYS A 98 -0.31 -18.55 -15.87
N LEU A 99 0.50 -17.59 -15.46
CA LEU A 99 1.96 -17.79 -15.34
C LEU A 99 2.28 -18.74 -14.20
N LEU A 100 1.60 -18.58 -13.06
CA LEU A 100 1.73 -19.46 -11.90
C LEU A 100 1.30 -20.88 -12.26
N GLN A 101 0.13 -21.06 -12.88
CA GLN A 101 -0.37 -22.37 -13.32
C GLN A 101 0.66 -23.09 -14.20
N ARG A 102 1.17 -22.42 -15.24
CA ARG A 102 2.20 -22.99 -16.13
C ARG A 102 3.48 -23.37 -15.39
N ALA A 103 3.88 -22.58 -14.39
CA ALA A 103 5.05 -22.89 -13.59
C ALA A 103 4.83 -24.13 -12.70
N LEU A 104 3.64 -24.29 -12.14
CA LEU A 104 3.27 -25.46 -11.33
C LEU A 104 3.18 -26.74 -12.17
N GLU A 105 2.63 -26.67 -13.39
CA GLU A 105 2.53 -27.80 -14.31
C GLU A 105 3.92 -28.32 -14.75
N LYS A 106 4.93 -27.45 -14.79
CA LYS A 106 6.32 -27.80 -15.17
C LYS A 106 7.17 -28.34 -14.01
N ARG A 107 6.65 -28.40 -12.78
CA ARG A 107 7.41 -28.98 -11.66
C ARG A 107 7.62 -30.46 -11.92
N PRO A 108 8.88 -30.96 -11.89
CA PRO A 108 9.13 -32.40 -11.90
C PRO A 108 8.46 -33.03 -10.68
N LYS A 109 7.81 -34.18 -10.92
CA LYS A 109 7.22 -35.01 -9.86
C LYS A 109 8.31 -35.57 -8.94
#